data_f7c878cb6b281c0fec10b392f505d867
#
_entry.id   f7c878cb6b281c0fec10b392f505d867
#
_cell.length_a   1.000
_cell.length_b   1.000
_cell.length_c   1.000
_cell.angle_alpha   90.00
_cell.angle_beta   90.00
_cell.angle_gamma   90.00
#
_symmetry.space_group_name_H-M   'P 1'
#
loop_
_entity.id
_entity.type
_entity.pdbx_description
1 polymer ?
#
loop_
_entity_poly.entity_id
_entity_poly.type
_entity_poly.pdbx_seq_one_letter_code
_entity_poly.pdbx_strand_id
1 'polypeptide(L)'
;ACPPVIESIPRTPGPQRVMIIGAHPDDADIVCGCTAAKLVAKGARVKFVAVCNGNIGHHIYSREKTAAVRRQETLNAAKVFGLDSYDIYGYGDARVPNDFEARELVARKIQEFEPDIIITHRDCDYHVDHRTVGTLVKDCGYMLGCPHWIEGSKPLRRRPLILLMRDNFTVPRVMRPDILVDADPYIGKWCDALD
;
A
#
# COMPACT_ATOMS: atom_id res chain seq x y z
N ALA A 1 -24.73 27.36 -13.41
CA ALA A 1 -25.21 26.02 -13.78
C ALA A 1 -24.40 25.01 -12.96
N CYS A 2 -25.08 24.13 -12.22
CA CYS A 2 -24.43 23.05 -11.49
C CYS A 2 -23.78 22.11 -12.54
N PRO A 3 -22.52 21.69 -12.38
CA PRO A 3 -21.96 20.70 -13.30
C PRO A 3 -22.83 19.44 -13.30
N PRO A 4 -22.95 18.76 -14.45
CA PRO A 4 -23.76 17.55 -14.51
C PRO A 4 -23.33 16.57 -13.44
N VAL A 5 -24.26 15.95 -12.77
CA VAL A 5 -24.02 14.83 -11.85
C VAL A 5 -23.21 13.81 -12.65
N ILE A 6 -21.96 13.58 -12.23
CA ILE A 6 -21.14 12.55 -12.85
C ILE A 6 -21.86 11.24 -12.54
N GLU A 7 -22.52 10.66 -13.54
CA GLU A 7 -23.04 9.30 -13.44
C GLU A 7 -21.92 8.40 -12.91
N SER A 8 -22.21 7.63 -11.88
CA SER A 8 -21.23 6.74 -11.27
C SER A 8 -20.65 5.84 -12.37
N ILE A 9 -19.39 6.01 -12.72
CA ILE A 9 -18.72 5.13 -13.69
C ILE A 9 -18.84 3.70 -13.12
N PRO A 10 -19.49 2.77 -13.83
CA PRO A 10 -19.70 1.43 -13.34
C PRO A 10 -18.33 0.79 -13.02
N ARG A 11 -18.29 0.00 -11.95
CA ARG A 11 -17.10 -0.80 -11.62
C ARG A 11 -16.78 -1.72 -12.80
N THR A 12 -15.48 -1.86 -13.11
CA THR A 12 -15.02 -2.85 -14.09
C THR A 12 -15.46 -4.24 -13.63
N PRO A 13 -16.13 -5.05 -14.46
CA PRO A 13 -16.46 -6.42 -14.08
C PRO A 13 -15.22 -7.21 -13.68
N GLY A 14 -15.32 -7.98 -12.61
CA GLY A 14 -14.23 -8.81 -12.11
C GLY A 14 -14.03 -8.74 -10.60
N PRO A 15 -13.03 -9.46 -10.05
CA PRO A 15 -12.72 -9.41 -8.64
C PRO A 15 -12.27 -8.03 -8.21
N GLN A 16 -12.62 -7.64 -6.97
CA GLN A 16 -12.14 -6.40 -6.37
C GLN A 16 -10.61 -6.40 -6.31
N ARG A 17 -9.98 -5.28 -6.64
CA ARG A 17 -8.52 -5.11 -6.55
C ARG A 17 -8.18 -4.18 -5.40
N VAL A 18 -7.35 -4.66 -4.50
CA VAL A 18 -6.92 -3.92 -3.31
C VAL A 18 -5.40 -3.85 -3.29
N MET A 19 -4.85 -2.66 -3.20
CA MET A 19 -3.43 -2.41 -3.09
C MET A 19 -3.10 -1.85 -1.71
N ILE A 20 -2.21 -2.50 -0.97
CA ILE A 20 -1.79 -2.05 0.35
C ILE A 20 -0.36 -1.58 0.23
N ILE A 21 -0.14 -0.29 0.46
CA ILE A 21 1.15 0.39 0.25
C ILE A 21 1.71 0.81 1.60
N GLY A 22 2.71 0.07 2.08
CA GLY A 22 3.52 0.39 3.24
C GLY A 22 4.83 1.06 2.85
N ALA A 23 5.53 1.60 3.82
CA ALA A 23 6.87 2.12 3.63
C ALA A 23 7.91 0.99 3.64
N HIS A 24 7.84 0.09 4.61
CA HIS A 24 8.83 -0.97 4.82
C HIS A 24 8.26 -2.37 4.55
N PRO A 25 9.14 -3.38 4.33
CA PRO A 25 8.74 -4.77 4.11
C PRO A 25 8.28 -5.47 5.41
N ASP A 26 7.22 -5.01 6.02
CA ASP A 26 6.51 -5.56 7.18
C ASP A 26 5.26 -4.73 7.54
N ASP A 27 5.21 -3.46 7.15
CA ASP A 27 4.09 -2.57 7.50
C ASP A 27 2.72 -3.15 7.10
N ALA A 28 2.62 -3.62 5.85
CA ALA A 28 1.37 -4.18 5.33
C ALA A 28 1.01 -5.50 6.03
N ASP A 29 2.01 -6.32 6.32
CA ASP A 29 1.85 -7.62 6.98
C ASP A 29 1.33 -7.43 8.41
N ILE A 30 2.01 -6.59 9.19
CA ILE A 30 1.69 -6.36 10.60
C ILE A 30 0.32 -5.70 10.74
N VAL A 31 0.05 -4.66 9.94
CA VAL A 31 -1.13 -3.81 10.16
C VAL A 31 -2.35 -4.30 9.39
N CYS A 32 -2.16 -4.88 8.21
CA CYS A 32 -3.25 -5.23 7.30
C CYS A 32 -3.31 -6.72 6.93
N GLY A 33 -2.46 -7.59 7.48
CA GLY A 33 -2.38 -9.00 7.10
C GLY A 33 -3.70 -9.76 7.25
N CYS A 34 -4.38 -9.64 8.39
CA CYS A 34 -5.70 -10.24 8.59
C CYS A 34 -6.75 -9.67 7.61
N THR A 35 -6.71 -8.37 7.33
CA THR A 35 -7.59 -7.73 6.36
C THR A 35 -7.35 -8.27 4.95
N ALA A 36 -6.08 -8.41 4.57
CA ALA A 36 -5.69 -8.97 3.29
C ALA A 36 -6.15 -10.42 3.14
N ALA A 37 -5.89 -11.26 4.14
CA ALA A 37 -6.35 -12.65 4.16
C ALA A 37 -7.88 -12.78 4.01
N LYS A 38 -8.64 -11.92 4.68
CA LYS A 38 -10.09 -11.84 4.55
C LYS A 38 -10.54 -11.43 3.15
N LEU A 39 -9.88 -10.45 2.56
CA LEU A 39 -10.18 -9.98 1.21
C LEU A 39 -9.88 -11.07 0.17
N VAL A 40 -8.73 -11.73 0.28
CA VAL A 40 -8.37 -12.86 -0.59
C VAL A 40 -9.38 -14.00 -0.45
N ALA A 41 -9.77 -14.36 0.76
CA ALA A 41 -10.79 -15.40 1.00
C ALA A 41 -12.16 -15.05 0.40
N LYS A 42 -12.43 -13.75 0.19
CA LYS A 42 -13.64 -13.26 -0.51
C LYS A 42 -13.45 -13.10 -2.03
N GLY A 43 -12.35 -13.58 -2.57
CA GLY A 43 -12.06 -13.54 -4.01
C GLY A 43 -11.50 -12.21 -4.52
N ALA A 44 -11.07 -11.30 -3.64
CA ALA A 44 -10.38 -10.08 -4.06
C ALA A 44 -8.95 -10.41 -4.51
N ARG A 45 -8.45 -9.63 -5.46
CA ARG A 45 -7.03 -9.59 -5.82
C ARG A 45 -6.34 -8.58 -4.91
N VAL A 46 -5.37 -9.04 -4.14
CA VAL A 46 -4.67 -8.20 -3.17
C VAL A 46 -3.19 -8.15 -3.51
N LYS A 47 -2.63 -6.95 -3.53
CA LYS A 47 -1.21 -6.68 -3.75
C LYS A 47 -0.65 -5.88 -2.58
N PHE A 48 0.48 -6.32 -2.04
CA PHE A 48 1.27 -5.53 -1.10
C PHE A 48 2.41 -4.82 -1.81
N VAL A 49 2.77 -3.66 -1.28
CA VAL A 49 3.90 -2.85 -1.74
C VAL A 49 4.66 -2.33 -0.53
N ALA A 50 5.98 -2.49 -0.55
CA ALA A 50 6.91 -1.74 0.28
C ALA A 50 7.69 -0.77 -0.61
N VAL A 51 7.68 0.52 -0.27
CA VAL A 51 8.40 1.55 -1.05
C VAL A 51 9.89 1.47 -0.75
N CYS A 52 10.28 1.17 0.48
CA CYS A 52 11.64 0.90 0.93
C CYS A 52 12.00 -0.58 0.85
N ASN A 53 13.28 -0.87 0.97
CA ASN A 53 13.80 -2.24 0.90
C ASN A 53 14.19 -2.85 2.27
N GLY A 54 13.92 -2.15 3.37
CA GLY A 54 14.15 -2.64 4.73
C GLY A 54 15.63 -2.70 5.14
N ASN A 55 16.54 -2.02 4.42
CA ASN A 55 17.98 -2.28 4.49
C ASN A 55 18.68 -1.85 5.79
N ILE A 56 18.03 -1.07 6.65
CA ILE A 56 18.58 -0.70 7.96
C ILE A 56 17.84 -1.33 9.14
N GLY A 57 16.87 -2.18 8.89
CA GLY A 57 16.04 -2.81 9.92
C GLY A 57 16.72 -3.92 10.74
N HIS A 58 18.05 -4.12 10.63
CA HIS A 58 18.76 -5.15 11.36
C HIS A 58 20.10 -4.64 11.94
N HIS A 59 20.40 -5.02 13.18
CA HIS A 59 21.56 -4.50 13.92
C HIS A 59 22.88 -5.28 13.70
N ILE A 60 22.82 -6.48 13.07
CA ILE A 60 23.99 -7.33 12.82
C ILE A 60 24.32 -7.41 11.33
N TYR A 61 23.31 -7.53 10.46
CA TYR A 61 23.53 -7.75 9.03
C TYR A 61 23.92 -6.46 8.32
N SER A 62 24.70 -6.62 7.24
CA SER A 62 24.94 -5.49 6.32
C SER A 62 23.62 -5.05 5.66
N ARG A 63 23.60 -3.84 5.12
CA ARG A 63 22.42 -3.31 4.42
C ARG A 63 21.96 -4.21 3.27
N GLU A 64 22.91 -4.72 2.49
CA GLU A 64 22.64 -5.61 1.36
C GLU A 64 22.04 -6.93 1.81
N LYS A 65 22.62 -7.52 2.88
CA LYS A 65 22.10 -8.75 3.45
C LYS A 65 20.72 -8.55 4.05
N THR A 66 20.50 -7.45 4.76
CA THR A 66 19.18 -7.13 5.35
C THR A 66 18.13 -6.99 4.25
N ALA A 67 18.41 -6.22 3.20
CA ALA A 67 17.48 -6.07 2.07
C ALA A 67 17.18 -7.41 1.38
N ALA A 68 18.19 -8.29 1.22
CA ALA A 68 17.98 -9.61 0.64
C ALA A 68 17.10 -10.52 1.51
N VAL A 69 17.30 -10.49 2.83
CA VAL A 69 16.45 -11.24 3.80
C VAL A 69 15.03 -10.71 3.74
N ARG A 70 14.83 -9.40 3.88
CA ARG A 70 13.51 -8.77 3.80
C ARG A 70 12.76 -9.10 2.51
N ARG A 71 13.49 -9.11 1.37
CA ARG A 71 12.90 -9.54 0.11
C ARG A 71 12.40 -11.00 0.15
N GLN A 72 13.16 -11.91 0.77
CA GLN A 72 12.73 -13.30 0.87
C GLN A 72 11.52 -13.44 1.80
N GLU A 73 11.50 -12.72 2.91
CA GLU A 73 10.38 -12.67 3.85
C GLU A 73 9.10 -12.19 3.16
N THR A 74 9.14 -11.10 2.37
CA THR A 74 7.97 -10.64 1.62
C THR A 74 7.44 -11.67 0.62
N LEU A 75 8.32 -12.43 -0.04
CA LEU A 75 7.90 -13.49 -0.95
C LEU A 75 7.22 -14.67 -0.21
N ASN A 76 7.68 -14.97 1.00
CA ASN A 76 7.08 -15.99 1.85
C ASN A 76 5.71 -15.52 2.37
N ALA A 77 5.63 -14.32 2.92
CA ALA A 77 4.38 -13.73 3.39
C ALA A 77 3.33 -13.64 2.28
N ALA A 78 3.74 -13.25 1.05
CA ALA A 78 2.83 -13.24 -0.10
C ALA A 78 2.18 -14.59 -0.37
N LYS A 79 2.95 -15.67 -0.26
CA LYS A 79 2.42 -17.05 -0.44
C LYS A 79 1.45 -17.41 0.68
N VAL A 80 1.79 -17.11 1.93
CA VAL A 80 0.95 -17.43 3.09
C VAL A 80 -0.38 -16.68 2.98
N PHE A 81 -0.36 -15.37 2.70
CA PHE A 81 -1.59 -14.59 2.55
C PHE A 81 -2.37 -14.91 1.26
N GLY A 82 -1.72 -15.47 0.24
CA GLY A 82 -2.32 -15.72 -1.07
C GLY A 82 -2.44 -14.43 -1.90
N LEU A 83 -1.46 -13.55 -1.81
CA LEU A 83 -1.43 -12.28 -2.54
C LEU A 83 -1.13 -12.49 -4.03
N ASP A 84 -1.57 -11.56 -4.87
CA ASP A 84 -1.15 -11.48 -6.28
C ASP A 84 0.36 -11.26 -6.39
N SER A 85 0.88 -10.33 -5.58
CA SER A 85 2.30 -10.05 -5.42
C SER A 85 2.58 -9.24 -4.16
N TYR A 86 3.85 -9.23 -3.76
CA TYR A 86 4.41 -8.29 -2.80
C TYR A 86 5.64 -7.64 -3.43
N ASP A 87 5.50 -6.38 -3.82
CA ASP A 87 6.53 -5.65 -4.56
C ASP A 87 7.34 -4.76 -3.62
N ILE A 88 8.65 -4.64 -3.88
CA ILE A 88 9.54 -3.69 -3.21
C ILE A 88 10.07 -2.71 -4.27
N TYR A 89 9.89 -1.40 -4.04
CA TYR A 89 10.31 -0.38 -5.02
C TYR A 89 11.78 0.03 -4.91
N GLY A 90 12.44 -0.35 -3.80
CA GLY A 90 13.89 -0.33 -3.71
C GLY A 90 14.52 0.94 -3.14
N TYR A 91 13.75 1.92 -2.68
CA TYR A 91 14.33 3.01 -1.89
C TYR A 91 14.97 2.46 -0.61
N GLY A 92 16.09 3.06 -0.19
CA GLY A 92 16.65 2.75 1.12
C GLY A 92 15.77 3.33 2.23
N ASP A 93 15.75 2.68 3.40
CA ASP A 93 15.02 3.17 4.56
C ASP A 93 15.50 4.56 4.99
N ALA A 94 14.59 5.39 5.45
CA ALA A 94 14.76 6.81 5.76
C ALA A 94 15.24 7.67 4.57
N ARG A 95 15.03 7.20 3.33
CA ARG A 95 15.50 7.86 2.11
C ARG A 95 14.43 8.01 1.03
N VAL A 96 13.18 7.78 1.34
CA VAL A 96 12.09 8.01 0.39
C VAL A 96 11.96 9.50 0.13
N PRO A 97 12.21 9.98 -1.10
CA PRO A 97 12.06 11.39 -1.40
C PRO A 97 10.58 11.74 -1.61
N ASN A 98 10.21 12.98 -1.32
CA ASN A 98 8.91 13.53 -1.69
C ASN A 98 9.07 14.46 -2.89
N ASP A 99 9.37 13.88 -4.04
CA ASP A 99 9.59 14.59 -5.30
C ASP A 99 8.68 14.06 -6.43
N PHE A 100 8.86 14.57 -7.62
CA PHE A 100 8.06 14.17 -8.77
C PHE A 100 8.35 12.72 -9.19
N GLU A 101 9.61 12.31 -9.18
CA GLU A 101 10.07 10.99 -9.60
C GLU A 101 9.49 9.88 -8.71
N ALA A 102 9.47 10.11 -7.40
CA ALA A 102 8.87 9.16 -6.45
C ALA A 102 7.35 9.09 -6.64
N ARG A 103 6.67 10.23 -6.86
CA ARG A 103 5.23 10.25 -7.17
C ARG A 103 4.94 9.55 -8.48
N GLU A 104 5.75 9.78 -9.52
CA GLU A 104 5.61 9.12 -10.80
C GLU A 104 5.73 7.60 -10.67
N LEU A 105 6.74 7.11 -9.94
CA LEU A 105 6.91 5.68 -9.69
C LEU A 105 5.67 5.07 -9.01
N VAL A 106 5.22 5.68 -7.92
CA VAL A 106 4.04 5.21 -7.18
C VAL A 106 2.79 5.23 -8.07
N ALA A 107 2.59 6.32 -8.82
CA ALA A 107 1.44 6.47 -9.70
C ALA A 107 1.42 5.42 -10.83
N ARG A 108 2.56 5.18 -11.49
CA ARG A 108 2.67 4.14 -12.53
C ARG A 108 2.30 2.77 -11.99
N LYS A 109 2.78 2.42 -10.78
CA LYS A 109 2.47 1.14 -10.15
C LYS A 109 1.00 1.01 -9.75
N ILE A 110 0.39 2.09 -9.31
CA ILE A 110 -1.06 2.13 -9.06
C ILE A 110 -1.82 1.97 -10.39
N GLN A 111 -1.43 2.67 -11.44
CA GLN A 111 -2.07 2.59 -12.75
C GLN A 111 -1.91 1.20 -13.40
N GLU A 112 -0.77 0.53 -13.23
CA GLU A 112 -0.54 -0.84 -13.70
C GLU A 112 -1.47 -1.87 -13.02
N PHE A 113 -1.71 -1.72 -11.72
CA PHE A 113 -2.58 -2.64 -10.99
C PHE A 113 -4.06 -2.27 -11.07
N GLU A 114 -4.40 -1.01 -11.34
CA GLU A 114 -5.77 -0.46 -11.40
C GLU A 114 -6.60 -0.82 -10.14
N PRO A 115 -6.19 -0.46 -8.92
CA PRO A 115 -6.91 -0.85 -7.70
C PRO A 115 -8.25 -0.13 -7.58
N ASP A 116 -9.24 -0.80 -6.97
CA ASP A 116 -10.48 -0.18 -6.49
C ASP A 116 -10.27 0.53 -5.14
N ILE A 117 -9.36 -0.04 -4.32
CA ILE A 117 -9.03 0.44 -2.98
C ILE A 117 -7.52 0.46 -2.80
N ILE A 118 -7.02 1.54 -2.22
CA ILE A 118 -5.65 1.62 -1.71
C ILE A 118 -5.73 1.78 -0.20
N ILE A 119 -4.90 1.04 0.54
CA ILE A 119 -4.70 1.22 1.98
C ILE A 119 -3.26 1.64 2.18
N THR A 120 -3.02 2.74 2.92
CA THR A 120 -1.67 3.29 3.11
C THR A 120 -1.54 4.00 4.46
N HIS A 121 -0.35 4.51 4.76
CA HIS A 121 -0.08 5.28 5.95
C HIS A 121 -0.81 6.63 5.99
N ARG A 122 -0.96 7.19 7.20
CA ARG A 122 -1.27 8.62 7.36
C ARG A 122 -0.05 9.47 6.96
N ASP A 123 -0.32 10.71 6.56
CA ASP A 123 0.71 11.75 6.36
C ASP A 123 1.23 12.36 7.68
N CYS A 124 0.77 11.88 8.80
CA CYS A 124 1.22 12.22 10.14
C CYS A 124 1.47 10.93 10.94
N ASP A 125 2.73 10.59 11.08
CA ASP A 125 3.20 9.36 11.72
C ASP A 125 4.55 9.64 12.39
N TYR A 126 5.02 8.77 13.29
CA TYR A 126 6.34 8.92 13.91
C TYR A 126 7.47 8.73 12.91
N HIS A 127 7.31 7.84 11.91
CA HIS A 127 8.36 7.51 10.95
C HIS A 127 8.31 8.41 9.71
N VAL A 128 9.48 8.91 9.30
CA VAL A 128 9.58 9.79 8.13
C VAL A 128 9.07 9.12 6.85
N ASP A 129 9.45 7.86 6.60
CA ASP A 129 9.04 7.14 5.40
C ASP A 129 7.52 6.87 5.39
N HIS A 130 6.90 6.56 6.54
CA HIS A 130 5.45 6.41 6.62
C HIS A 130 4.73 7.68 6.18
N ARG A 131 5.16 8.86 6.72
CA ARG A 131 4.59 10.16 6.33
C ARG A 131 4.77 10.43 4.85
N THR A 132 5.98 10.16 4.34
CA THR A 132 6.30 10.42 2.93
C THR A 132 5.47 9.52 2.02
N VAL A 133 5.40 8.22 2.29
CA VAL A 133 4.59 7.27 1.50
C VAL A 133 3.12 7.62 1.54
N GLY A 134 2.57 7.93 2.73
CA GLY A 134 1.19 8.39 2.86
C GLY A 134 0.92 9.66 2.05
N THR A 135 1.85 10.61 2.04
CA THR A 135 1.77 11.84 1.24
C THR A 135 1.83 11.53 -0.26
N LEU A 136 2.82 10.75 -0.71
CA LEU A 136 2.97 10.38 -2.13
C LEU A 136 1.69 9.74 -2.68
N VAL A 137 1.11 8.79 -1.96
CA VAL A 137 -0.13 8.11 -2.38
C VAL A 137 -1.31 9.08 -2.45
N LYS A 138 -1.47 9.94 -1.45
CA LYS A 138 -2.54 10.96 -1.43
C LYS A 138 -2.39 11.98 -2.55
N ASP A 139 -1.17 12.45 -2.80
CA ASP A 139 -0.88 13.40 -3.88
C ASP A 139 -1.18 12.79 -5.26
N CYS A 140 -0.96 11.49 -5.43
CA CYS A 140 -1.34 10.79 -6.66
C CYS A 140 -2.86 10.73 -6.85
N GLY A 141 -3.66 10.65 -5.80
CA GLY A 141 -5.08 10.28 -5.84
C GLY A 141 -5.92 10.98 -6.91
N TYR A 142 -5.83 12.31 -7.00
CA TYR A 142 -6.52 13.07 -8.05
C TYR A 142 -5.87 12.84 -9.43
N MET A 143 -4.54 12.86 -9.47
CA MET A 143 -3.76 12.91 -10.70
C MET A 143 -3.78 11.58 -11.48
N LEU A 144 -4.06 10.44 -10.81
CA LEU A 144 -4.15 9.12 -11.45
C LEU A 144 -5.11 9.07 -12.66
N GLY A 145 -6.10 9.94 -12.69
CA GLY A 145 -7.06 10.05 -13.79
C GLY A 145 -6.71 11.12 -14.86
N CYS A 146 -5.58 11.83 -14.72
CA CYS A 146 -5.19 12.91 -15.63
C CYS A 146 -4.38 12.37 -16.81
N PRO A 147 -4.86 12.48 -18.08
CA PRO A 147 -4.25 11.83 -19.23
C PRO A 147 -2.83 12.27 -19.55
N HIS A 148 -2.46 13.50 -19.20
CA HIS A 148 -1.17 14.10 -19.56
C HIS A 148 -0.25 14.33 -18.34
N TRP A 149 -0.58 13.73 -17.21
CA TRP A 149 0.24 13.91 -16.01
C TRP A 149 1.57 13.18 -16.11
N ILE A 150 1.55 11.94 -16.57
CA ILE A 150 2.73 11.08 -16.72
C ILE A 150 2.78 10.60 -18.17
N GLU A 151 3.86 10.93 -18.87
CA GLU A 151 4.03 10.54 -20.27
C GLU A 151 4.05 9.01 -20.42
N GLY A 152 3.29 8.49 -21.39
CA GLY A 152 3.19 7.06 -21.67
C GLY A 152 2.42 6.25 -20.64
N SER A 153 1.87 6.86 -19.59
CA SER A 153 1.01 6.15 -18.63
C SER A 153 -0.45 6.09 -19.12
N LYS A 154 -1.18 5.09 -18.61
CA LYS A 154 -2.61 4.95 -18.85
C LYS A 154 -3.39 5.52 -17.67
N PRO A 155 -4.12 6.63 -17.81
CA PRO A 155 -4.90 7.21 -16.73
C PRO A 155 -5.98 6.24 -16.26
N LEU A 156 -6.25 6.22 -14.97
CA LEU A 156 -7.34 5.42 -14.41
C LEU A 156 -8.69 6.03 -14.78
N ARG A 157 -9.60 5.21 -15.27
CA ARG A 157 -10.99 5.62 -15.52
C ARG A 157 -11.75 5.92 -14.23
N ARG A 158 -11.41 5.20 -13.16
CA ARG A 158 -11.99 5.35 -11.83
C ARG A 158 -10.87 5.51 -10.81
N ARG A 159 -10.97 6.52 -9.97
CA ARG A 159 -10.02 6.73 -8.88
C ARG A 159 -10.28 5.71 -7.77
N PRO A 160 -9.22 5.12 -7.18
CA PRO A 160 -9.37 4.24 -6.04
C PRO A 160 -9.88 4.99 -4.80
N LEU A 161 -10.59 4.30 -3.93
CA LEU A 161 -10.82 4.75 -2.58
C LEU A 161 -9.52 4.61 -1.79
N ILE A 162 -9.05 5.71 -1.21
CA ILE A 162 -7.85 5.68 -0.36
C ILE A 162 -8.30 5.59 1.10
N LEU A 163 -7.88 4.52 1.76
CA LEU A 163 -8.08 4.26 3.18
C LEU A 163 -6.73 4.37 3.90
N LEU A 164 -6.77 4.74 5.18
CA LEU A 164 -5.59 4.85 6.02
C LEU A 164 -5.51 3.64 6.95
N MET A 165 -4.35 2.98 6.97
CA MET A 165 -4.10 1.88 7.89
C MET A 165 -3.94 2.39 9.32
N ARG A 166 -4.18 1.50 10.27
CA ARG A 166 -4.05 1.80 11.70
C ARG A 166 -2.60 2.17 12.02
N ASP A 167 -2.45 3.16 12.90
CA ASP A 167 -1.22 3.48 13.61
C ASP A 167 -1.50 3.82 15.09
N ASN A 168 -0.44 3.95 15.86
CA ASN A 168 -0.51 4.30 17.29
C ASN A 168 -0.01 5.72 17.59
N PHE A 169 0.24 6.54 16.56
CA PHE A 169 0.78 7.89 16.72
C PHE A 169 -0.32 8.87 17.16
N THR A 170 0.02 9.74 18.10
CA THR A 170 -0.97 10.59 18.78
C THR A 170 -0.98 12.03 18.29
N VAL A 171 0.00 12.45 17.48
CA VAL A 171 0.16 13.81 16.98
C VAL A 171 -0.23 13.89 15.51
N PRO A 172 -1.04 14.88 15.08
CA PRO A 172 -1.75 15.90 15.86
C PRO A 172 -2.96 15.36 16.63
N ARG A 173 -3.38 14.13 16.35
CA ARG A 173 -4.52 13.47 17.02
C ARG A 173 -4.40 11.96 16.93
N VAL A 174 -4.90 11.26 17.92
CA VAL A 174 -5.07 9.82 17.92
C VAL A 174 -5.95 9.41 16.73
N MET A 175 -5.56 8.33 16.05
CA MET A 175 -6.38 7.74 15.01
C MET A 175 -7.69 7.19 15.60
N ARG A 176 -8.80 7.52 14.97
CA ARG A 176 -10.11 6.92 15.25
C ARG A 176 -10.52 6.09 14.05
N PRO A 177 -10.78 4.79 14.21
CA PRO A 177 -11.14 3.95 13.08
C PRO A 177 -12.57 4.26 12.60
N ASP A 178 -12.72 4.42 11.29
CA ASP A 178 -14.04 4.50 10.63
C ASP A 178 -14.52 3.11 10.18
N ILE A 179 -13.56 2.18 9.96
CA ILE A 179 -13.84 0.81 9.53
C ILE A 179 -13.11 -0.16 10.45
N LEU A 180 -13.84 -1.12 10.97
CA LEU A 180 -13.30 -2.24 11.75
C LEU A 180 -13.46 -3.54 10.95
N VAL A 181 -12.41 -4.34 10.93
CA VAL A 181 -12.38 -5.64 10.25
C VAL A 181 -12.23 -6.71 11.32
N ASP A 182 -13.19 -7.63 11.38
CA ASP A 182 -13.08 -8.83 12.22
C ASP A 182 -11.88 -9.67 11.74
N ALA A 183 -10.86 -9.79 12.60
CA ALA A 183 -9.59 -10.44 12.33
C ALA A 183 -9.53 -11.88 12.86
N ASP A 184 -10.38 -12.25 13.81
CA ASP A 184 -10.30 -13.52 14.55
C ASP A 184 -10.13 -14.75 13.64
N PRO A 185 -10.88 -14.91 12.53
CA PRO A 185 -10.73 -16.07 11.67
C PRO A 185 -9.39 -16.15 10.91
N TYR A 186 -8.58 -15.07 10.92
CA TYR A 186 -7.36 -14.93 10.11
C TYR A 186 -6.09 -14.76 10.95
N ILE A 187 -6.20 -14.74 12.28
CA ILE A 187 -5.05 -14.55 13.19
C ILE A 187 -4.02 -15.67 13.00
N GLY A 188 -4.43 -16.93 12.89
CA GLY A 188 -3.50 -18.04 12.66
C GLY A 188 -2.68 -17.83 11.38
N LYS A 189 -3.35 -17.47 10.28
CA LYS A 189 -2.69 -17.18 9.01
C LYS A 189 -1.75 -15.98 9.08
N TRP A 190 -2.11 -14.98 9.87
CA TRP A 190 -1.27 -13.81 10.12
C TRP A 190 -0.01 -14.17 10.91
N CYS A 191 -0.12 -15.01 11.95
CA CYS A 191 1.03 -15.53 12.67
C CYS A 191 1.97 -16.32 11.74
N ASP A 192 1.41 -17.24 10.94
CA ASP A 192 2.18 -18.05 9.98
C ASP A 192 2.94 -17.20 8.95
N ALA A 193 2.48 -15.98 8.67
CA ALA A 193 3.13 -15.08 7.72
C ALA A 193 4.24 -14.24 8.36
N LEU A 194 4.24 -14.09 9.68
CA LEU A 194 5.24 -13.32 10.44
C LEU A 194 6.36 -14.18 11.02
N ASP A 195 6.21 -15.53 11.03
CA ASP A 195 7.23 -16.50 11.42
C ASP A 195 8.25 -16.74 10.29
#